data_cbcc8c52ba8bf9bde36eac6dbbb2c655
#
_entry.id   cbcc8c52ba8bf9bde36eac6dbbb2c655
#
_cell.length_a   1.000
_cell.length_b   1.000
_cell.length_c   1.000
_cell.angle_alpha   90.00
_cell.angle_beta   90.00
_cell.angle_gamma   90.00
#
_symmetry.space_group_name_H-M   'P 1'
#
loop_
_entity.id
_entity.type
_entity.pdbx_description
1 polymer ?
#
loop_
_entity_poly.entity_id
_entity_poly.type
_entity_poly.pdbx_seq_one_letter_code
_entity_poly.pdbx_strand_id
1 'polypeptide(L)'
;MTHQVALAFEDGITRFIDCEDDQTVADAAYQARINIPFDCRDGACGTCKAFCESGDFDEGDYIDDALSEDEAADGYCLPCQMTPKTDLILQIATTSVLAKTGASTFDGELKEINHFSDSTIGIEIELENRQDLAFLPGQYMNIQVPGSDQTRSYSFSCAQDSGNVQFLIKVTPGGPMTTYLTDHAKVGDKLTLTGPMGSFFLREPVRPILLLAGGTGLAPILAILEKLSRDELLDVPIRLVYGANFTHDLVELDRLDAFKDKFDFDYITVLSDKDTEHPRKGYVPAHLTGEYEPDEDTDVYLCGPPPMVEAVRQFLGTLENPPLDFYYEKFTSAAAPAAGKPEITVETSEVAEDFNLVEVSAPGMSPGEV
;
A
#
# COMPACT_ATOMS: atom_id res chain seq x y z
N MET A 1 -20.04 3.15 22.99
CA MET A 1 -19.34 2.60 24.17
C MET A 1 -17.90 2.36 23.77
N THR A 2 -16.99 2.28 24.76
CA THR A 2 -15.57 2.02 24.48
C THR A 2 -15.26 0.60 24.95
N HIS A 3 -14.59 -0.16 24.12
CA HIS A 3 -14.14 -1.54 24.41
C HIS A 3 -12.62 -1.56 24.46
N GLN A 4 -12.05 -2.44 25.27
CA GLN A 4 -10.62 -2.64 25.33
C GLN A 4 -10.22 -3.77 24.34
N VAL A 5 -9.30 -3.47 23.44
CA VAL A 5 -8.77 -4.44 22.49
C VAL A 5 -7.31 -4.73 22.81
N ALA A 6 -7.02 -5.99 23.11
CA ALA A 6 -5.66 -6.48 23.32
C ALA A 6 -5.08 -6.95 21.97
N LEU A 7 -4.02 -6.33 21.52
CA LEU A 7 -3.26 -6.69 20.32
C LEU A 7 -2.05 -7.54 20.74
N ALA A 8 -2.14 -8.84 20.55
CA ALA A 8 -1.08 -9.80 20.85
C ALA A 8 -0.18 -10.00 19.63
N PHE A 9 1.09 -9.61 19.73
CA PHE A 9 2.06 -9.67 18.64
C PHE A 9 2.89 -10.95 18.68
N GLU A 10 3.47 -11.35 17.53
CA GLU A 10 4.27 -12.57 17.38
C GLU A 10 5.51 -12.62 18.31
N ASP A 11 6.02 -11.47 18.74
CA ASP A 11 7.13 -11.38 19.70
C ASP A 11 6.70 -11.55 21.16
N GLY A 12 5.44 -11.94 21.41
CA GLY A 12 4.88 -12.18 22.75
C GLY A 12 4.51 -10.90 23.52
N ILE A 13 4.63 -9.72 22.90
CA ILE A 13 4.22 -8.45 23.49
C ILE A 13 2.73 -8.23 23.22
N THR A 14 1.99 -7.83 24.25
CA THR A 14 0.59 -7.41 24.11
C THR A 14 0.46 -5.92 24.35
N ARG A 15 -0.32 -5.23 23.53
CA ARG A 15 -0.67 -3.83 23.69
C ARG A 15 -2.17 -3.67 23.77
N PHE A 16 -2.60 -2.77 24.61
CA PHE A 16 -4.02 -2.47 24.80
C PHE A 16 -4.35 -1.14 24.14
N ILE A 17 -5.48 -1.12 23.44
CA ILE A 17 -6.06 0.09 22.85
C ILE A 17 -7.51 0.20 23.26
N ASP A 18 -8.02 1.42 23.32
CA ASP A 18 -9.44 1.69 23.45
C ASP A 18 -10.04 1.85 22.05
N CYS A 19 -11.18 1.20 21.79
CA CYS A 19 -11.88 1.21 20.52
C CYS A 19 -13.37 1.46 20.76
N GLU A 20 -13.93 2.46 20.08
CA GLU A 20 -15.36 2.75 20.15
C GLU A 20 -16.16 1.69 19.39
N ASP A 21 -17.43 1.49 19.77
CA ASP A 21 -18.31 0.47 19.17
C ASP A 21 -18.68 0.72 17.71
N ASP A 22 -18.43 1.90 17.18
CA ASP A 22 -18.58 2.31 15.78
C ASP A 22 -17.25 2.57 15.05
N GLN A 23 -16.13 2.28 15.70
CA GLN A 23 -14.79 2.47 15.18
C GLN A 23 -14.17 1.14 14.77
N THR A 24 -13.46 1.08 13.63
CA THR A 24 -12.70 -0.11 13.28
C THR A 24 -11.47 -0.28 14.16
N VAL A 25 -11.11 -1.53 14.45
CA VAL A 25 -9.93 -1.83 15.28
C VAL A 25 -8.65 -1.27 14.64
N ALA A 26 -8.53 -1.29 13.31
CA ALA A 26 -7.37 -0.70 12.63
C ALA A 26 -7.27 0.81 12.83
N ASP A 27 -8.39 1.53 12.81
CA ASP A 27 -8.39 2.97 13.05
C ASP A 27 -8.10 3.31 14.51
N ALA A 28 -8.62 2.54 15.47
CA ALA A 28 -8.29 2.68 16.88
C ALA A 28 -6.79 2.41 17.14
N ALA A 29 -6.23 1.35 16.56
CA ALA A 29 -4.81 1.05 16.65
C ALA A 29 -3.95 2.19 16.07
N TYR A 30 -4.33 2.71 14.91
CA TYR A 30 -3.63 3.83 14.28
C TYR A 30 -3.66 5.09 15.16
N GLN A 31 -4.80 5.43 15.77
CA GLN A 31 -4.91 6.56 16.72
C GLN A 31 -4.04 6.34 17.95
N ALA A 32 -3.91 5.10 18.42
CA ALA A 32 -3.00 4.72 19.51
C ALA A 32 -1.52 4.65 19.08
N ARG A 33 -1.19 5.03 17.84
CA ARG A 33 0.15 4.96 17.23
C ARG A 33 0.71 3.54 17.16
N ILE A 34 -0.18 2.58 16.93
CA ILE A 34 0.16 1.20 16.65
C ILE A 34 -0.24 0.94 15.19
N ASN A 35 0.75 0.70 14.36
CA ASN A 35 0.54 0.42 12.95
C ASN A 35 0.42 -1.09 12.75
N ILE A 36 -0.78 -1.64 12.92
CA ILE A 36 -1.05 -3.03 12.54
C ILE A 36 -1.05 -3.12 11.01
N PRO A 37 -0.68 -4.28 10.42
CA PRO A 37 -0.67 -4.42 8.97
C PRO A 37 -2.07 -4.16 8.38
N PHE A 38 -2.20 -3.22 7.46
CA PHE A 38 -3.38 -3.05 6.61
C PHE A 38 -3.01 -2.26 5.34
N ASP A 39 -3.81 -2.38 4.29
CA ASP A 39 -3.54 -1.74 3.01
C ASP A 39 -4.79 -1.08 2.42
N CYS A 40 -5.79 -1.84 1.97
CA CYS A 40 -6.93 -1.32 1.21
C CYS A 40 -7.95 -0.55 2.06
N ARG A 41 -8.14 -0.88 3.32
CA ARG A 41 -9.17 -0.37 4.24
C ARG A 41 -10.62 -0.62 3.81
N ASP A 42 -10.84 -1.43 2.80
CA ASP A 42 -12.15 -1.71 2.21
C ASP A 42 -12.51 -3.21 2.21
N GLY A 43 -11.79 -4.02 2.99
CA GLY A 43 -12.07 -5.45 3.10
C GLY A 43 -11.71 -6.29 1.87
N ALA A 44 -10.85 -5.78 0.97
CA ALA A 44 -10.60 -6.42 -0.32
C ALA A 44 -9.21 -7.06 -0.45
N CYS A 45 -8.27 -6.85 0.48
CA CYS A 45 -6.88 -7.30 0.29
C CYS A 45 -6.43 -8.41 1.25
N GLY A 46 -7.09 -8.60 2.38
CA GLY A 46 -6.69 -9.58 3.39
C GLY A 46 -5.41 -9.26 4.18
N THR A 47 -4.69 -8.17 3.85
CA THR A 47 -3.41 -7.81 4.48
C THR A 47 -3.50 -7.61 5.99
N CYS A 48 -4.65 -7.16 6.49
CA CYS A 48 -4.88 -6.95 7.91
C CYS A 48 -5.42 -8.18 8.64
N LYS A 49 -5.47 -9.35 7.99
CA LYS A 49 -6.03 -10.57 8.59
C LYS A 49 -5.41 -10.83 9.96
N ALA A 50 -6.24 -10.99 10.96
CA ALA A 50 -5.89 -11.29 12.34
C ALA A 50 -6.74 -12.43 12.86
N PHE A 51 -6.31 -13.08 13.92
CA PHE A 51 -7.09 -14.13 14.58
C PHE A 51 -7.69 -13.57 15.87
N CYS A 52 -9.01 -13.71 16.06
CA CYS A 52 -9.70 -13.32 17.28
C CYS A 52 -9.70 -14.48 18.28
N GLU A 53 -8.91 -14.37 19.35
CA GLU A 53 -8.87 -15.38 20.41
C GLU A 53 -10.12 -15.31 21.30
N SER A 54 -10.64 -14.12 21.53
CA SER A 54 -11.83 -13.94 22.35
C SER A 54 -12.52 -12.59 22.11
N GLY A 55 -13.83 -12.58 22.39
CA GLY A 55 -14.70 -11.43 22.29
C GLY A 55 -15.62 -11.50 21.08
N ASP A 56 -16.66 -10.66 21.08
CA ASP A 56 -17.64 -10.55 20.01
C ASP A 56 -17.43 -9.25 19.24
N PHE A 57 -17.58 -9.29 17.93
CA PHE A 57 -17.40 -8.15 17.02
C PHE A 57 -18.40 -8.21 15.85
N ASP A 58 -18.57 -7.10 15.18
CA ASP A 58 -19.18 -7.04 13.85
C ASP A 58 -18.08 -7.20 12.82
N GLU A 59 -18.25 -8.10 11.86
CA GLU A 59 -17.23 -8.43 10.86
C GLU A 59 -17.06 -7.32 9.82
N GLY A 60 -18.09 -6.48 9.60
CA GLY A 60 -18.12 -5.49 8.55
C GLY A 60 -18.27 -6.10 7.15
N ASP A 61 -17.93 -5.29 6.13
CA ASP A 61 -18.06 -5.69 4.73
C ASP A 61 -16.70 -6.11 4.15
N TYR A 62 -16.62 -7.29 3.54
CA TYR A 62 -15.42 -7.80 2.88
C TYR A 62 -15.75 -8.75 1.74
N ILE A 63 -14.74 -9.08 0.91
CA ILE A 63 -14.88 -10.05 -0.18
C ILE A 63 -14.23 -11.38 0.21
N ASP A 64 -14.73 -12.49 -0.37
CA ASP A 64 -14.25 -13.85 -0.08
C ASP A 64 -12.75 -14.04 -0.34
N ASP A 65 -12.17 -13.30 -1.31
CA ASP A 65 -10.73 -13.32 -1.60
C ASP A 65 -9.87 -12.70 -0.49
N ALA A 66 -10.46 -11.88 0.39
CA ALA A 66 -9.76 -11.28 1.52
C ALA A 66 -9.89 -12.13 2.78
N LEU A 67 -11.07 -12.73 3.00
CA LEU A 67 -11.38 -13.59 4.12
C LEU A 67 -12.48 -14.57 3.68
N SER A 68 -12.15 -15.85 3.58
CA SER A 68 -13.13 -16.87 3.20
C SER A 68 -14.10 -17.19 4.36
N GLU A 69 -15.27 -17.76 4.02
CA GLU A 69 -16.25 -18.21 5.04
C GLU A 69 -15.65 -19.22 6.03
N ASP A 70 -14.77 -20.11 5.56
CA ASP A 70 -14.09 -21.10 6.42
C ASP A 70 -13.13 -20.42 7.39
N GLU A 71 -12.33 -19.43 6.93
CA GLU A 71 -11.42 -18.66 7.79
C GLU A 71 -12.19 -17.82 8.82
N ALA A 72 -13.27 -17.18 8.42
CA ALA A 72 -14.14 -16.44 9.35
C ALA A 72 -14.76 -17.37 10.41
N ALA A 73 -15.20 -18.57 10.01
CA ALA A 73 -15.71 -19.58 10.92
C ALA A 73 -14.63 -20.10 11.89
N ASP A 74 -13.37 -20.14 11.47
CA ASP A 74 -12.21 -20.49 12.29
C ASP A 74 -11.76 -19.37 13.25
N GLY A 75 -12.34 -18.16 13.14
CA GLY A 75 -12.07 -17.03 14.03
C GLY A 75 -11.12 -15.97 13.46
N TYR A 76 -10.80 -16.05 12.17
CA TYR A 76 -10.08 -14.97 11.49
C TYR A 76 -11.00 -13.77 11.24
N CYS A 77 -10.42 -12.59 11.22
CA CYS A 77 -11.13 -11.33 11.04
C CYS A 77 -10.25 -10.29 10.29
N LEU A 78 -10.88 -9.22 9.84
CA LEU A 78 -10.20 -8.10 9.19
C LEU A 78 -10.30 -6.84 10.05
N PRO A 79 -9.30 -6.49 10.86
CA PRO A 79 -9.28 -5.30 11.70
C PRO A 79 -9.64 -3.98 11.00
N CYS A 80 -9.48 -3.88 9.68
CA CYS A 80 -9.87 -2.70 8.92
C CYS A 80 -11.40 -2.59 8.68
N GLN A 81 -12.16 -3.65 8.94
CA GLN A 81 -13.61 -3.69 8.76
C GLN A 81 -14.34 -3.96 10.07
N MET A 82 -13.75 -4.78 10.95
CA MET A 82 -14.40 -5.19 12.18
C MET A 82 -14.57 -4.06 13.20
N THR A 83 -15.70 -4.04 13.89
CA THR A 83 -15.97 -3.17 15.03
C THR A 83 -16.28 -3.99 16.29
N PRO A 84 -15.78 -3.60 17.48
CA PRO A 84 -15.94 -4.40 18.69
C PRO A 84 -17.39 -4.33 19.22
N LYS A 85 -17.92 -5.47 19.69
CA LYS A 85 -19.16 -5.54 20.51
C LYS A 85 -18.88 -5.82 21.99
N THR A 86 -17.70 -6.38 22.26
CA THR A 86 -17.14 -6.60 23.59
C THR A 86 -15.64 -6.31 23.59
N ASP A 87 -14.97 -6.43 24.74
CA ASP A 87 -13.52 -6.45 24.78
C ASP A 87 -13.00 -7.61 23.92
N LEU A 88 -11.88 -7.37 23.19
CA LEU A 88 -11.31 -8.32 22.24
C LEU A 88 -9.87 -8.68 22.58
N ILE A 89 -9.47 -9.90 22.18
CA ILE A 89 -8.07 -10.31 22.10
C ILE A 89 -7.79 -10.75 20.66
N LEU A 90 -6.89 -10.02 19.98
CA LEU A 90 -6.52 -10.28 18.60
C LEU A 90 -5.03 -10.66 18.50
N GLN A 91 -4.73 -11.76 17.80
CA GLN A 91 -3.37 -12.09 17.37
C GLN A 91 -3.06 -11.31 16.09
N ILE A 92 -2.01 -10.51 16.14
CA ILE A 92 -1.59 -9.65 15.01
C ILE A 92 -0.35 -10.27 14.36
N ALA A 93 -0.44 -10.57 13.07
CA ALA A 93 0.61 -11.20 12.27
C ALA A 93 1.78 -10.24 11.98
N THR A 94 2.40 -9.73 13.04
CA THR A 94 3.63 -8.90 13.01
C THR A 94 4.22 -8.80 14.41
N THR A 95 5.42 -8.23 14.54
CA THR A 95 6.03 -7.97 15.85
C THR A 95 5.67 -6.59 16.40
N SER A 96 5.68 -6.44 17.73
CA SER A 96 5.39 -5.16 18.39
C SER A 96 6.38 -4.05 18.04
N VAL A 97 7.59 -4.41 17.62
CA VAL A 97 8.62 -3.47 17.17
C VAL A 97 8.26 -2.90 15.81
N LEU A 98 7.83 -3.75 14.88
CA LEU A 98 7.39 -3.35 13.54
C LEU A 98 6.10 -2.52 13.59
N ALA A 99 5.22 -2.80 14.54
CA ALA A 99 3.99 -2.05 14.79
C ALA A 99 4.18 -0.70 15.48
N LYS A 100 5.38 -0.39 16.01
CA LYS A 100 5.66 0.85 16.76
C LYS A 100 5.87 2.10 15.90
N THR A 101 5.86 2.00 14.60
CA THR A 101 6.07 3.14 13.71
C THR A 101 4.84 4.06 13.72
N GLY A 102 4.74 4.90 14.73
CA GLY A 102 3.72 5.95 14.77
C GLY A 102 4.04 7.03 13.74
N ALA A 103 3.03 7.43 12.95
CA ALA A 103 3.18 8.57 12.07
C ALA A 103 3.53 9.83 12.87
N SER A 104 4.59 10.52 12.45
CA SER A 104 5.04 11.79 13.02
C SER A 104 5.16 12.82 11.89
N THR A 105 5.18 14.09 12.25
CA THR A 105 5.39 15.16 11.28
C THR A 105 6.85 15.59 11.34
N PHE A 106 7.46 15.73 10.16
CA PHE A 106 8.84 16.11 9.96
C PHE A 106 8.90 17.32 9.05
N ASP A 107 9.71 18.28 9.38
CA ASP A 107 10.10 19.36 8.48
C ASP A 107 11.42 19.02 7.80
N GLY A 108 11.51 19.34 6.52
CA GLY A 108 12.69 19.04 5.73
C GLY A 108 12.96 20.07 4.65
N GLU A 109 14.12 19.97 4.05
CA GLU A 109 14.59 20.83 2.98
C GLU A 109 14.87 20.02 1.73
N LEU A 110 14.32 20.46 0.60
CA LEU A 110 14.57 19.86 -0.72
C LEU A 110 16.03 20.06 -1.13
N LYS A 111 16.78 18.96 -1.26
CA LYS A 111 18.22 18.98 -1.59
C LYS A 111 18.49 18.73 -3.04
N GLU A 112 17.68 17.87 -3.67
CA GLU A 112 17.88 17.50 -5.07
C GLU A 112 16.55 17.28 -5.78
N ILE A 113 16.52 17.63 -7.06
CA ILE A 113 15.41 17.36 -7.98
C ILE A 113 16.01 16.76 -9.23
N ASN A 114 15.70 15.49 -9.49
CA ASN A 114 16.20 14.73 -10.64
C ASN A 114 15.07 14.46 -11.63
N HIS A 115 15.12 15.05 -12.80
CA HIS A 115 14.19 14.75 -13.88
C HIS A 115 14.68 13.51 -14.63
N PHE A 116 14.21 12.33 -14.23
CA PHE A 116 14.58 11.06 -14.85
C PHE A 116 13.96 10.89 -16.24
N SER A 117 12.72 11.32 -16.39
CA SER A 117 11.97 11.31 -17.65
C SER A 117 10.85 12.35 -17.62
N ASP A 118 10.11 12.48 -18.73
CA ASP A 118 8.91 13.32 -18.79
C ASP A 118 7.80 12.84 -17.82
N SER A 119 7.86 11.58 -17.40
CA SER A 119 6.87 10.95 -16.53
C SER A 119 7.33 10.75 -15.09
N THR A 120 8.62 10.96 -14.76
CA THR A 120 9.18 10.62 -13.44
C THR A 120 10.21 11.65 -12.97
N ILE A 121 9.96 12.16 -11.76
CA ILE A 121 10.86 13.05 -11.03
C ILE A 121 11.31 12.34 -9.75
N GLY A 122 12.62 12.32 -9.49
CA GLY A 122 13.20 11.97 -8.20
C GLY A 122 13.41 13.21 -7.36
N ILE A 123 13.14 13.12 -6.07
CA ILE A 123 13.49 14.17 -5.10
C ILE A 123 14.24 13.60 -3.92
N GLU A 124 15.14 14.40 -3.36
CA GLU A 124 15.85 14.10 -2.12
C GLU A 124 15.59 15.20 -1.09
N ILE A 125 15.25 14.81 0.13
CA ILE A 125 14.89 15.72 1.22
C ILE A 125 15.75 15.43 2.43
N GLU A 126 16.41 16.46 2.98
CA GLU A 126 17.06 16.41 4.28
C GLU A 126 16.06 16.78 5.36
N LEU A 127 15.78 15.84 6.29
CA LEU A 127 14.89 16.07 7.42
C LEU A 127 15.64 16.70 8.59
N GLU A 128 15.02 17.68 9.29
CA GLU A 128 15.63 18.34 10.45
C GLU A 128 15.95 17.37 11.59
N ASN A 129 15.09 16.36 11.81
CA ASN A 129 15.24 15.34 12.83
C ASN A 129 15.25 13.93 12.20
N ARG A 130 16.15 13.69 11.25
CA ARG A 130 16.24 12.43 10.50
C ARG A 130 16.36 11.20 11.40
N GLN A 131 17.06 11.32 12.53
CA GLN A 131 17.27 10.24 13.51
C GLN A 131 15.96 9.80 14.20
N ASP A 132 14.92 10.63 14.19
CA ASP A 132 13.63 10.33 14.81
C ASP A 132 12.70 9.58 13.84
N LEU A 133 13.07 9.52 12.55
CA LEU A 133 12.34 8.77 11.53
C LEU A 133 12.86 7.33 11.46
N ALA A 134 12.03 6.38 11.87
CA ALA A 134 12.20 4.96 11.61
C ALA A 134 11.09 4.49 10.67
N PHE A 135 11.44 3.92 9.53
CA PHE A 135 10.47 3.36 8.58
C PHE A 135 10.90 1.96 8.13
N LEU A 136 9.96 1.19 7.62
CA LEU A 136 10.21 -0.11 7.01
C LEU A 136 10.31 0.04 5.50
N PRO A 137 11.27 -0.67 4.84
CA PRO A 137 11.40 -0.62 3.38
C PRO A 137 10.09 -1.04 2.70
N GLY A 138 9.53 -0.15 1.90
CA GLY A 138 8.20 -0.31 1.29
C GLY A 138 7.17 0.71 1.76
N GLN A 139 7.30 1.24 2.97
CA GLN A 139 6.40 2.28 3.49
C GLN A 139 6.51 3.62 2.74
N TYR A 140 5.58 4.54 3.04
CA TYR A 140 5.48 5.86 2.40
C TYR A 140 5.33 7.01 3.40
N MET A 141 5.48 8.23 2.91
CA MET A 141 5.17 9.48 3.61
C MET A 141 4.09 10.26 2.86
N ASN A 142 3.29 11.00 3.60
CA ASN A 142 2.45 12.05 3.05
C ASN A 142 3.23 13.36 3.03
N ILE A 143 3.47 13.91 1.84
CA ILE A 143 4.16 15.18 1.66
C ILE A 143 3.13 16.28 1.39
N GLN A 144 3.16 17.35 2.18
CA GLN A 144 2.29 18.49 1.97
C GLN A 144 2.70 19.22 0.70
N VAL A 145 1.72 19.54 -0.14
CA VAL A 145 1.95 20.36 -1.34
C VAL A 145 2.18 21.80 -0.90
N PRO A 146 3.34 22.41 -1.20
CA PRO A 146 3.64 23.79 -0.78
C PRO A 146 2.56 24.78 -1.20
N GLY A 147 2.14 25.63 -0.25
CA GLY A 147 1.08 26.61 -0.47
C GLY A 147 -0.36 26.04 -0.48
N SER A 148 -0.55 24.82 -0.03
CA SER A 148 -1.84 24.11 -0.01
C SER A 148 -1.97 23.26 1.26
N ASP A 149 -3.21 22.96 1.66
CA ASP A 149 -3.50 21.99 2.72
C ASP A 149 -3.56 20.54 2.19
N GLN A 150 -3.31 20.34 0.89
CA GLN A 150 -3.32 19.01 0.28
C GLN A 150 -2.02 18.27 0.55
N THR A 151 -2.13 16.96 0.74
CA THR A 151 -0.99 16.05 0.84
C THR A 151 -0.99 15.05 -0.31
N ARG A 152 0.19 14.48 -0.61
CA ARG A 152 0.34 13.37 -1.56
C ARG A 152 1.25 12.32 -0.95
N SER A 153 0.88 11.06 -1.15
CA SER A 153 1.61 9.89 -0.64
C SER A 153 2.72 9.50 -1.60
N TYR A 154 3.93 9.29 -1.09
CA TYR A 154 5.08 8.84 -1.85
C TYR A 154 5.87 7.82 -1.04
N SER A 155 6.12 6.64 -1.64
CA SER A 155 6.91 5.59 -1.01
C SER A 155 8.39 5.97 -1.02
N PHE A 156 9.08 5.60 0.06
CA PHE A 156 10.52 5.76 0.11
C PHE A 156 11.19 4.96 -1.00
N SER A 157 12.21 5.55 -1.63
CA SER A 157 13.07 4.88 -2.62
C SER A 157 14.51 4.74 -2.13
N CYS A 158 14.75 4.91 -0.85
CA CYS A 158 16.06 4.84 -0.19
C CYS A 158 16.05 3.86 0.98
N ALA A 159 17.26 3.56 1.47
CA ALA A 159 17.43 2.76 2.66
C ALA A 159 16.98 3.47 3.94
N GLN A 160 16.63 2.69 4.97
CA GLN A 160 16.21 3.18 6.28
C GLN A 160 17.25 4.09 6.97
N ASP A 161 18.52 3.81 6.75
CA ASP A 161 19.66 4.51 7.35
C ASP A 161 20.30 5.55 6.43
N SER A 162 19.68 5.86 5.28
CA SER A 162 20.11 6.97 4.43
C SER A 162 20.05 8.29 5.18
N GLY A 163 21.03 9.16 4.99
CA GLY A 163 21.07 10.49 5.63
C GLY A 163 19.87 11.33 5.24
N ASN A 164 19.54 11.33 3.95
CA ASN A 164 18.38 11.99 3.38
C ASN A 164 17.33 10.96 2.95
N VAL A 165 16.09 11.38 2.83
CA VAL A 165 15.01 10.55 2.29
C VAL A 165 14.78 10.84 0.82
N GLN A 166 14.51 9.79 0.04
CA GLN A 166 14.35 9.86 -1.41
C GLN A 166 13.00 9.31 -1.84
N PHE A 167 12.43 9.92 -2.89
CA PHE A 167 11.14 9.53 -3.45
C PHE A 167 11.18 9.57 -4.98
N LEU A 168 10.46 8.65 -5.63
CA LEU A 168 10.16 8.71 -7.05
C LEU A 168 8.71 9.16 -7.24
N ILE A 169 8.52 10.24 -7.98
CA ILE A 169 7.24 10.90 -8.14
C ILE A 169 6.81 10.81 -9.60
N LYS A 170 5.62 10.23 -9.83
CA LYS A 170 5.02 10.23 -11.16
C LYS A 170 4.55 11.63 -11.53
N VAL A 171 4.97 12.11 -12.69
CA VAL A 171 4.48 13.35 -13.27
C VAL A 171 3.04 13.14 -13.75
N THR A 172 2.09 13.78 -13.07
CA THR A 172 0.67 13.72 -13.40
C THR A 172 0.23 15.09 -13.91
N PRO A 173 -0.18 15.23 -15.18
CA PRO A 173 -0.61 16.52 -15.72
C PRO A 173 -1.71 17.17 -14.87
N GLY A 174 -1.49 18.43 -14.47
CA GLY A 174 -2.43 19.18 -13.60
C GLY A 174 -2.43 18.72 -12.13
N GLY A 175 -1.60 17.77 -11.75
CA GLY A 175 -1.45 17.36 -10.35
C GLY A 175 -0.75 18.46 -9.52
N PRO A 176 -1.26 18.81 -8.33
CA PRO A 176 -0.71 19.94 -7.55
C PRO A 176 0.77 19.78 -7.20
N MET A 177 1.19 18.59 -6.74
CA MET A 177 2.59 18.32 -6.42
C MET A 177 3.46 18.30 -7.69
N THR A 178 2.96 17.74 -8.78
CA THR A 178 3.65 17.74 -10.07
C THR A 178 3.89 19.18 -10.55
N THR A 179 2.84 20.02 -10.57
CA THR A 179 2.94 21.43 -10.96
C THR A 179 3.94 22.17 -10.08
N TYR A 180 3.92 21.92 -8.75
CA TYR A 180 4.93 22.51 -7.87
C TYR A 180 6.35 22.07 -8.27
N LEU A 181 6.59 20.76 -8.45
CA LEU A 181 7.92 20.23 -8.75
C LEU A 181 8.44 20.63 -10.12
N THR A 182 7.56 20.78 -11.14
CA THR A 182 7.97 21.16 -12.50
C THR A 182 8.16 22.66 -12.68
N ASP A 183 7.32 23.50 -12.05
CA ASP A 183 7.22 24.91 -12.38
C ASP A 183 7.78 25.83 -11.29
N HIS A 184 7.85 25.37 -10.04
CA HIS A 184 8.10 26.25 -8.88
C HIS A 184 9.21 25.79 -7.96
N ALA A 185 9.42 24.47 -7.82
CA ALA A 185 10.33 23.91 -6.82
C ALA A 185 11.78 24.33 -7.04
N LYS A 186 12.47 24.56 -5.94
CA LYS A 186 13.91 24.92 -5.91
C LYS A 186 14.58 24.16 -4.78
N VAL A 187 15.84 23.81 -4.99
CA VAL A 187 16.71 23.33 -3.91
C VAL A 187 16.71 24.38 -2.78
N GLY A 188 16.49 23.94 -1.57
CA GLY A 188 16.33 24.77 -0.39
C GLY A 188 14.89 25.03 0.04
N ASP A 189 13.89 24.65 -0.76
CA ASP A 189 12.48 24.77 -0.39
C ASP A 189 12.16 23.89 0.82
N LYS A 190 11.30 24.42 1.72
CA LYS A 190 10.86 23.70 2.91
C LYS A 190 9.64 22.85 2.59
N LEU A 191 9.64 21.61 3.07
CA LEU A 191 8.60 20.63 2.89
C LEU A 191 8.20 20.04 4.25
N THR A 192 6.93 19.77 4.44
CA THR A 192 6.42 19.08 5.62
C THR A 192 5.93 17.68 5.23
N LEU A 193 6.42 16.67 5.94
CA LEU A 193 6.15 15.27 5.68
C LEU A 193 5.51 14.64 6.90
N THR A 194 4.51 13.79 6.71
CA THR A 194 3.85 13.03 7.79
C THR A 194 3.92 11.54 7.48
N GLY A 195 4.40 10.75 8.43
CA GLY A 195 4.58 9.31 8.30
C GLY A 195 5.58 8.76 9.33
N PRO A 196 6.11 7.54 9.12
CA PRO A 196 5.83 6.66 7.98
C PRO A 196 4.43 6.04 8.06
N MET A 197 3.91 5.60 6.92
CA MET A 197 2.60 4.96 6.76
C MET A 197 2.70 3.75 5.83
N GLY A 198 1.64 2.92 5.83
CA GLY A 198 1.51 1.77 4.95
C GLY A 198 1.90 0.45 5.59
N SER A 199 1.25 -0.61 5.11
CA SER A 199 1.46 -2.00 5.52
C SER A 199 2.24 -2.81 4.48
N PHE A 200 2.55 -2.21 3.33
CA PHE A 200 3.45 -2.76 2.34
C PHE A 200 4.90 -2.53 2.80
N PHE A 201 5.56 -3.58 3.25
CA PHE A 201 6.97 -3.56 3.66
C PHE A 201 7.58 -4.95 3.58
N LEU A 202 8.92 -5.01 3.49
CA LEU A 202 9.67 -6.26 3.46
C LEU A 202 9.51 -7.03 4.78
N ARG A 203 9.09 -8.30 4.70
CA ARG A 203 9.13 -9.28 5.78
C ARG A 203 10.51 -9.94 5.83
N GLU A 204 10.73 -10.80 6.80
CA GLU A 204 11.98 -11.55 6.90
C GLU A 204 12.18 -12.43 5.65
N PRO A 205 13.31 -12.28 4.93
CA PRO A 205 13.54 -12.96 3.66
C PRO A 205 13.98 -14.42 3.86
N VAL A 206 13.02 -15.31 4.09
CA VAL A 206 13.27 -16.74 4.33
C VAL A 206 12.98 -17.62 3.11
N ARG A 207 12.36 -17.06 2.07
CA ARG A 207 11.98 -17.74 0.82
C ARG A 207 12.41 -16.90 -0.38
N PRO A 208 12.47 -17.49 -1.61
CA PRO A 208 12.62 -16.72 -2.84
C PRO A 208 11.65 -15.53 -2.90
N ILE A 209 12.12 -14.39 -3.39
CA ILE A 209 11.31 -13.18 -3.49
C ILE A 209 11.12 -12.79 -4.95
N LEU A 210 9.86 -12.61 -5.36
CA LEU A 210 9.49 -12.00 -6.61
C LEU A 210 8.98 -10.58 -6.38
N LEU A 211 9.71 -9.62 -6.92
CA LEU A 211 9.37 -8.20 -6.88
C LEU A 211 8.70 -7.79 -8.20
N LEU A 212 7.59 -7.09 -8.13
CA LEU A 212 6.85 -6.59 -9.29
C LEU A 212 6.66 -5.08 -9.16
N ALA A 213 7.17 -4.33 -10.12
CA ALA A 213 7.10 -2.88 -10.14
C ALA A 213 6.40 -2.35 -11.39
N GLY A 214 5.51 -1.36 -11.24
CA GLY A 214 4.86 -0.65 -12.35
C GLY A 214 5.15 0.85 -12.28
N GLY A 215 5.93 1.39 -13.23
CA GLY A 215 6.32 2.79 -13.24
C GLY A 215 7.00 3.22 -11.94
N THR A 216 6.50 4.27 -11.29
CA THR A 216 7.02 4.75 -9.99
C THR A 216 6.74 3.80 -8.81
N GLY A 217 6.00 2.70 -9.02
CA GLY A 217 5.98 1.56 -8.10
C GLY A 217 7.34 0.92 -7.87
N LEU A 218 8.34 1.30 -8.65
CA LEU A 218 9.74 0.97 -8.40
C LEU A 218 10.27 1.58 -7.09
N ALA A 219 9.74 2.72 -6.61
CA ALA A 219 10.25 3.39 -5.40
C ALA A 219 10.32 2.47 -4.18
N PRO A 220 9.23 1.86 -3.70
CA PRO A 220 9.28 0.97 -2.54
C PRO A 220 10.12 -0.29 -2.81
N ILE A 221 10.18 -0.75 -4.04
CA ILE A 221 11.03 -1.89 -4.44
C ILE A 221 12.51 -1.54 -4.30
N LEU A 222 12.92 -0.32 -4.66
CA LEU A 222 14.30 0.14 -4.43
C LEU A 222 14.66 0.18 -2.94
N ALA A 223 13.74 0.65 -2.08
CA ALA A 223 13.95 0.64 -0.64
C ALA A 223 14.11 -0.80 -0.10
N ILE A 224 13.32 -1.74 -0.61
CA ILE A 224 13.44 -3.17 -0.29
C ILE A 224 14.79 -3.73 -0.75
N LEU A 225 15.19 -3.49 -2.00
CA LEU A 225 16.48 -3.93 -2.55
C LEU A 225 17.67 -3.35 -1.79
N GLU A 226 17.61 -2.08 -1.38
CA GLU A 226 18.64 -1.46 -0.53
C GLU A 226 18.76 -2.18 0.82
N LYS A 227 17.66 -2.56 1.43
CA LYS A 227 17.66 -3.32 2.69
C LYS A 227 18.26 -4.70 2.47
N LEU A 228 17.81 -5.44 1.46
CA LEU A 228 18.31 -6.77 1.12
C LEU A 228 19.82 -6.75 0.79
N SER A 229 20.30 -5.72 0.10
CA SER A 229 21.70 -5.59 -0.28
C SER A 229 22.67 -5.41 0.91
N ARG A 230 22.16 -5.20 2.11
CA ARG A 230 22.91 -5.01 3.36
C ARG A 230 22.78 -6.19 4.31
N ASP A 231 22.00 -7.18 3.93
CA ASP A 231 21.82 -8.40 4.70
C ASP A 231 22.91 -9.40 4.30
N GLU A 232 23.92 -9.53 5.15
CA GLU A 232 25.05 -10.46 4.93
C GLU A 232 24.64 -11.95 5.02
N LEU A 233 23.44 -12.24 5.54
CA LEU A 233 22.90 -13.59 5.69
C LEU A 233 21.87 -13.94 4.60
N LEU A 234 21.63 -13.03 3.66
CA LEU A 234 20.68 -13.23 2.57
C LEU A 234 21.16 -14.40 1.66
N ASP A 235 20.41 -15.49 1.64
CA ASP A 235 20.71 -16.71 0.87
C ASP A 235 19.50 -17.17 0.04
N VAL A 236 18.67 -16.24 -0.40
CA VAL A 236 17.50 -16.53 -1.22
C VAL A 236 17.56 -15.72 -2.53
N PRO A 237 17.13 -16.31 -3.67
CA PRO A 237 17.11 -15.59 -4.93
C PRO A 237 16.05 -14.50 -4.93
N ILE A 238 16.41 -13.34 -5.50
CA ILE A 238 15.52 -12.19 -5.67
C ILE A 238 15.35 -11.93 -7.16
N ARG A 239 14.12 -11.89 -7.64
CA ARG A 239 13.80 -11.60 -9.04
C ARG A 239 12.89 -10.38 -9.13
N LEU A 240 13.11 -9.51 -10.13
CA LEU A 240 12.27 -8.33 -10.35
C LEU A 240 11.73 -8.30 -11.77
N VAL A 241 10.43 -8.07 -11.92
CA VAL A 241 9.82 -7.69 -13.20
C VAL A 241 9.38 -6.24 -13.11
N TYR A 242 10.06 -5.39 -13.88
CA TYR A 242 9.80 -3.95 -13.92
C TYR A 242 9.07 -3.55 -15.19
N GLY A 243 7.79 -3.17 -15.06
CA GLY A 243 6.92 -2.71 -16.14
C GLY A 243 6.88 -1.19 -16.26
N ALA A 244 6.98 -0.68 -17.49
CA ALA A 244 6.78 0.74 -17.82
C ALA A 244 5.96 0.87 -19.12
N ASN A 245 5.52 2.11 -19.43
CA ASN A 245 4.82 2.33 -20.69
C ASN A 245 5.81 2.44 -21.85
N PHE A 246 6.82 3.28 -21.71
CA PHE A 246 7.80 3.57 -22.76
C PHE A 246 9.22 3.33 -22.25
N THR A 247 10.18 3.21 -23.19
CA THR A 247 11.59 3.00 -22.85
C THR A 247 12.15 4.10 -21.95
N HIS A 248 11.76 5.35 -22.18
CA HIS A 248 12.22 6.50 -21.39
C HIS A 248 11.60 6.57 -19.97
N ASP A 249 10.58 5.75 -19.69
CA ASP A 249 9.98 5.61 -18.35
C ASP A 249 10.71 4.57 -17.49
N LEU A 250 11.62 3.78 -18.08
CA LEU A 250 12.49 2.89 -17.33
C LEU A 250 13.60 3.72 -16.67
N VAL A 251 13.46 3.97 -15.39
CA VAL A 251 14.39 4.79 -14.61
C VAL A 251 15.19 3.92 -13.62
N GLU A 252 16.28 4.45 -13.07
CA GLU A 252 17.11 3.81 -12.03
C GLU A 252 17.73 2.46 -12.45
N LEU A 253 17.91 2.21 -13.76
CA LEU A 253 18.45 0.94 -14.26
C LEU A 253 19.89 0.70 -13.79
N ASP A 254 20.72 1.73 -13.76
CA ASP A 254 22.11 1.64 -13.26
C ASP A 254 22.15 1.21 -11.78
N ARG A 255 21.17 1.69 -11.00
CA ARG A 255 21.01 1.28 -9.59
C ARG A 255 20.56 -0.16 -9.46
N LEU A 256 19.63 -0.61 -10.31
CA LEU A 256 19.22 -2.01 -10.37
C LEU A 256 20.39 -2.93 -10.80
N ASP A 257 21.17 -2.53 -11.78
CA ASP A 257 22.35 -3.30 -12.21
C ASP A 257 23.39 -3.43 -11.09
N ALA A 258 23.58 -2.37 -10.28
CA ALA A 258 24.50 -2.41 -9.14
C ALA A 258 24.10 -3.41 -8.04
N PHE A 259 22.84 -3.84 -7.96
CA PHE A 259 22.43 -4.88 -7.00
C PHE A 259 22.85 -6.28 -7.45
N LYS A 260 23.01 -6.55 -8.75
CA LYS A 260 23.43 -7.86 -9.28
C LYS A 260 24.80 -8.30 -8.74
N ASP A 261 25.66 -7.36 -8.40
CA ASP A 261 26.98 -7.63 -7.84
C ASP A 261 26.98 -7.86 -6.31
N LYS A 262 25.82 -7.65 -5.64
CA LYS A 262 25.74 -7.70 -4.17
C LYS A 262 25.11 -8.98 -3.63
N PHE A 263 24.14 -9.55 -4.34
CA PHE A 263 23.40 -10.76 -3.93
C PHE A 263 22.78 -11.44 -5.15
N ASP A 264 22.17 -12.61 -4.98
CA ASP A 264 21.48 -13.33 -6.08
C ASP A 264 20.23 -12.56 -6.54
N PHE A 265 20.47 -11.56 -7.36
CA PHE A 265 19.46 -10.67 -7.94
C PHE A 265 19.55 -10.63 -9.45
N ASP A 266 18.40 -10.77 -10.12
CA ASP A 266 18.26 -10.41 -11.53
C ASP A 266 16.92 -9.76 -11.79
N TYR A 267 16.82 -9.03 -12.89
CA TYR A 267 15.58 -8.37 -13.29
C TYR A 267 15.36 -8.36 -14.79
N ILE A 268 14.09 -8.28 -15.16
CA ILE A 268 13.67 -8.02 -16.52
C ILE A 268 12.81 -6.75 -16.58
N THR A 269 12.87 -6.06 -17.71
CA THR A 269 12.01 -4.93 -18.02
C THR A 269 10.96 -5.31 -19.06
N VAL A 270 9.76 -4.74 -18.94
CA VAL A 270 8.61 -5.00 -19.81
C VAL A 270 7.99 -3.66 -20.23
N LEU A 271 7.69 -3.49 -21.52
CA LEU A 271 7.08 -2.27 -22.03
C LEU A 271 5.69 -2.54 -22.60
N SER A 272 4.70 -1.75 -22.16
CA SER A 272 3.32 -1.85 -22.64
C SER A 272 3.11 -1.15 -24.00
N ASP A 273 4.03 -0.29 -24.44
CA ASP A 273 4.00 0.32 -25.76
C ASP A 273 4.08 -0.75 -26.85
N LYS A 274 3.06 -0.80 -27.72
CA LYS A 274 2.94 -1.78 -28.79
C LYS A 274 3.95 -1.55 -29.93
N ASP A 275 4.39 -0.31 -30.09
CA ASP A 275 5.28 0.11 -31.17
C ASP A 275 6.76 0.04 -30.76
N THR A 276 7.06 -0.32 -29.52
CA THR A 276 8.43 -0.46 -29.01
C THR A 276 9.18 -1.60 -29.73
N GLU A 277 10.50 -1.46 -29.87
CA GLU A 277 11.38 -2.55 -30.29
C GLU A 277 11.94 -3.36 -29.11
N HIS A 278 11.50 -3.07 -27.89
CA HIS A 278 11.90 -3.79 -26.69
C HIS A 278 11.58 -5.29 -26.80
N PRO A 279 12.49 -6.20 -26.35
CA PRO A 279 12.31 -7.64 -26.52
C PRO A 279 11.11 -8.20 -25.74
N ARG A 280 10.69 -7.54 -24.64
CA ARG A 280 9.53 -7.93 -23.83
C ARG A 280 8.45 -6.87 -23.93
N LYS A 281 7.42 -7.17 -24.71
CA LYS A 281 6.26 -6.30 -24.95
C LYS A 281 5.05 -6.78 -24.17
N GLY A 282 4.19 -5.88 -23.76
CA GLY A 282 2.93 -6.17 -23.09
C GLY A 282 2.95 -5.83 -21.60
N TYR A 283 2.32 -6.65 -20.81
CA TYR A 283 2.10 -6.41 -19.38
C TYR A 283 2.82 -7.45 -18.53
N VAL A 284 3.18 -7.08 -17.31
CA VAL A 284 3.94 -7.89 -16.36
C VAL A 284 3.44 -9.34 -16.24
N PRO A 285 2.13 -9.65 -16.09
CA PRO A 285 1.68 -11.04 -15.93
C PRO A 285 2.09 -11.98 -17.07
N ALA A 286 2.20 -11.46 -18.29
CA ALA A 286 2.60 -12.27 -19.45
C ALA A 286 4.09 -12.70 -19.43
N HIS A 287 4.86 -12.15 -18.50
CA HIS A 287 6.30 -12.41 -18.36
C HIS A 287 6.66 -13.10 -17.04
N LEU A 288 5.66 -13.54 -16.28
CA LEU A 288 5.84 -14.34 -15.07
C LEU A 288 6.00 -15.81 -15.45
N THR A 289 7.19 -16.13 -15.99
CA THR A 289 7.52 -17.46 -16.51
C THR A 289 8.98 -17.81 -16.20
N GLY A 290 9.32 -19.10 -16.09
CA GLY A 290 10.67 -19.57 -15.82
C GLY A 290 11.16 -19.09 -14.45
N GLU A 291 12.28 -18.39 -14.37
CA GLU A 291 12.84 -17.87 -13.12
C GLU A 291 12.01 -16.73 -12.47
N TYR A 292 11.00 -16.23 -13.18
CA TYR A 292 10.09 -15.19 -12.75
C TYR A 292 8.67 -15.71 -12.48
N GLU A 293 8.45 -17.01 -12.55
CA GLU A 293 7.17 -17.65 -12.24
C GLU A 293 7.14 -17.97 -10.75
N PRO A 294 6.20 -17.39 -10.00
CA PRO A 294 6.09 -17.68 -8.57
C PRO A 294 5.41 -19.04 -8.34
N ASP A 295 5.79 -19.67 -7.26
CA ASP A 295 5.21 -20.90 -6.72
C ASP A 295 4.83 -20.73 -5.25
N GLU A 296 4.40 -21.81 -4.59
CA GLU A 296 3.98 -21.81 -3.18
C GLU A 296 5.09 -21.37 -2.20
N ASP A 297 6.37 -21.52 -2.57
CA ASP A 297 7.51 -21.15 -1.75
C ASP A 297 8.02 -19.72 -2.05
N THR A 298 7.34 -18.95 -2.91
CA THR A 298 7.77 -17.62 -3.34
C THR A 298 6.98 -16.51 -2.61
N ASP A 299 7.69 -15.55 -2.00
CA ASP A 299 7.08 -14.32 -1.49
C ASP A 299 6.94 -13.30 -2.63
N VAL A 300 5.73 -12.84 -2.91
CA VAL A 300 5.48 -11.88 -3.99
C VAL A 300 5.18 -10.50 -3.44
N TYR A 301 5.94 -9.49 -3.90
CA TYR A 301 5.75 -8.08 -3.57
C TYR A 301 5.44 -7.28 -4.82
N LEU A 302 4.29 -6.63 -4.86
CA LEU A 302 3.86 -5.85 -6.02
C LEU A 302 3.54 -4.40 -5.64
N CYS A 303 4.13 -3.46 -6.36
CA CYS A 303 3.74 -2.06 -6.28
C CYS A 303 3.51 -1.46 -7.67
N GLY A 304 2.34 -0.86 -7.88
CA GLY A 304 2.00 -0.31 -9.20
C GLY A 304 0.55 0.18 -9.30
N PRO A 305 0.12 0.53 -10.52
CA PRO A 305 -1.23 1.02 -10.75
C PRO A 305 -2.29 -0.08 -10.51
N PRO A 306 -3.52 0.29 -10.08
CA PRO A 306 -4.58 -0.68 -9.77
C PRO A 306 -4.85 -1.73 -10.86
N PRO A 307 -4.86 -1.40 -12.17
CA PRO A 307 -5.06 -2.44 -13.20
C PRO A 307 -3.94 -3.49 -13.25
N MET A 308 -2.70 -3.12 -12.89
CA MET A 308 -1.59 -4.07 -12.81
C MET A 308 -1.77 -5.02 -11.62
N VAL A 309 -2.13 -4.48 -10.45
CA VAL A 309 -2.39 -5.28 -9.26
C VAL A 309 -3.49 -6.31 -9.53
N GLU A 310 -4.59 -5.88 -10.14
CA GLU A 310 -5.69 -6.77 -10.47
C GLU A 310 -5.29 -7.85 -11.49
N ALA A 311 -4.55 -7.48 -12.54
CA ALA A 311 -4.08 -8.44 -13.53
C ALA A 311 -3.12 -9.48 -12.95
N VAL A 312 -2.25 -9.09 -12.00
CA VAL A 312 -1.36 -10.03 -11.30
C VAL A 312 -2.17 -10.93 -10.37
N ARG A 313 -3.12 -10.40 -9.58
CA ARG A 313 -4.00 -11.21 -8.73
C ARG A 313 -4.73 -12.29 -9.55
N GLN A 314 -5.34 -11.91 -10.67
CA GLN A 314 -6.01 -12.85 -11.56
C GLN A 314 -5.05 -13.92 -12.09
N PHE A 315 -3.82 -13.53 -12.46
CA PHE A 315 -2.80 -14.48 -12.91
C PHE A 315 -2.44 -15.47 -11.79
N LEU A 316 -2.15 -14.98 -10.57
CA LEU A 316 -1.81 -15.84 -9.43
C LEU A 316 -2.93 -16.83 -9.10
N GLY A 317 -4.20 -16.41 -9.24
CA GLY A 317 -5.37 -17.28 -9.06
C GLY A 317 -5.52 -18.38 -10.14
N THR A 318 -4.75 -18.34 -11.24
CA THR A 318 -4.73 -19.39 -12.26
C THR A 318 -3.64 -20.43 -12.05
N LEU A 319 -2.71 -20.19 -11.13
CA LEU A 319 -1.62 -21.12 -10.84
C LEU A 319 -2.14 -22.35 -10.09
N GLU A 320 -1.56 -23.52 -10.37
CA GLU A 320 -1.87 -24.76 -9.66
C GLU A 320 -1.40 -24.69 -8.19
N ASN A 321 -0.25 -24.06 -7.95
CA ASN A 321 0.35 -23.83 -6.64
C ASN A 321 0.65 -22.32 -6.50
N PRO A 322 -0.35 -21.49 -6.12
CA PRO A 322 -0.12 -20.06 -5.97
C PRO A 322 0.77 -19.77 -4.76
N PRO A 323 1.47 -18.61 -4.76
CA PRO A 323 2.27 -18.18 -3.63
C PRO A 323 1.39 -18.04 -2.36
N LEU A 324 1.96 -18.47 -1.22
CA LEU A 324 1.29 -18.34 0.09
C LEU A 324 1.17 -16.88 0.53
N ASP A 325 2.17 -16.06 0.17
CA ASP A 325 2.22 -14.67 0.59
C ASP A 325 2.30 -13.73 -0.64
N PHE A 326 1.30 -12.87 -0.74
CA PHE A 326 1.21 -11.84 -1.78
C PHE A 326 0.95 -10.48 -1.15
N TYR A 327 1.97 -9.64 -1.12
CA TYR A 327 1.93 -8.27 -0.58
C TYR A 327 1.85 -7.28 -1.73
N TYR A 328 0.91 -6.34 -1.67
CA TYR A 328 0.80 -5.34 -2.74
C TYR A 328 0.39 -3.97 -2.23
N GLU A 329 0.74 -2.95 -2.99
CA GLU A 329 0.30 -1.58 -2.81
C GLU A 329 -0.19 -1.00 -4.13
N LYS A 330 -1.42 -0.43 -4.12
CA LYS A 330 -2.04 0.19 -5.29
C LYS A 330 -1.71 1.69 -5.31
N PHE A 331 -1.01 2.15 -6.35
CA PHE A 331 -0.79 3.58 -6.57
C PHE A 331 -2.02 4.20 -7.24
N THR A 332 -2.99 4.60 -6.44
CA THR A 332 -4.19 5.31 -6.92
C THR A 332 -3.85 6.79 -7.13
N SER A 333 -4.33 7.37 -8.26
CA SER A 333 -4.38 8.83 -8.37
C SER A 333 -5.34 9.33 -7.31
N ALA A 334 -4.92 10.32 -6.49
CA ALA A 334 -5.84 10.95 -5.55
C ALA A 334 -7.09 11.41 -6.33
N ALA A 335 -8.23 10.78 -6.07
CA ALA A 335 -9.49 11.22 -6.63
C ALA A 335 -9.67 12.70 -6.26
N ALA A 336 -10.10 13.52 -7.22
CA ALA A 336 -10.66 14.82 -6.89
C ALA A 336 -11.66 14.59 -5.74
N PRO A 337 -11.70 15.46 -4.69
CA PRO A 337 -12.63 15.29 -3.58
C PRO A 337 -14.00 15.02 -4.19
N ALA A 338 -14.62 13.91 -3.79
CA ALA A 338 -15.94 13.54 -4.28
C ALA A 338 -16.82 14.78 -4.14
N ALA A 339 -17.33 15.28 -5.25
CA ALA A 339 -18.29 16.36 -5.24
C ALA A 339 -19.36 15.97 -4.23
N GLY A 340 -19.55 16.82 -3.20
CA GLY A 340 -20.25 16.55 -1.97
C GLY A 340 -21.46 15.63 -2.17
N LYS A 341 -21.60 14.65 -1.28
CA LYS A 341 -22.86 13.91 -1.15
C LYS A 341 -23.98 14.94 -1.19
N PRO A 342 -25.02 14.77 -2.01
CA PRO A 342 -26.15 15.68 -1.93
C PRO A 342 -26.65 15.67 -0.50
N GLU A 343 -26.68 16.84 0.15
CA GLU A 343 -27.37 17.01 1.41
C GLU A 343 -28.82 16.54 1.20
N ILE A 344 -29.16 15.42 1.82
CA ILE A 344 -30.55 15.01 1.94
C ILE A 344 -31.14 15.97 2.98
N THR A 345 -31.74 17.05 2.50
CA THR A 345 -32.64 17.86 3.31
C THR A 345 -33.87 17.01 3.62
N VAL A 346 -33.92 16.45 4.82
CA VAL A 346 -35.18 15.87 5.34
C VAL A 346 -36.05 17.05 5.74
N GLU A 347 -37.03 17.38 4.89
CA GLU A 347 -38.14 18.19 5.33
C GLU A 347 -38.96 17.36 6.32
N THR A 348 -38.87 17.69 7.61
CA THR A 348 -39.81 17.21 8.62
C THR A 348 -41.16 17.85 8.41
N SER A 349 -42.07 17.16 7.75
CA SER A 349 -43.51 17.44 7.88
C SER A 349 -44.05 16.54 8.99
N GLU A 350 -44.48 17.17 10.10
CA GLU A 350 -45.35 16.53 11.07
C GLU A 350 -46.62 16.07 10.35
N VAL A 351 -46.98 14.80 10.50
CA VAL A 351 -48.35 14.31 10.73
C VAL A 351 -48.38 12.78 10.86
N ALA A 352 -48.83 12.32 12.04
CA ALA A 352 -49.68 11.16 12.36
C ALA A 352 -49.41 9.78 11.71
N GLU A 353 -49.20 8.85 12.60
CA GLU A 353 -49.66 7.46 12.65
C GLU A 353 -50.33 6.90 11.37
N ASP A 354 -49.63 5.99 10.69
CA ASP A 354 -50.19 4.70 10.25
C ASP A 354 -49.09 3.82 9.63
N PHE A 355 -49.05 2.57 10.06
CA PHE A 355 -48.21 1.50 9.50
C PHE A 355 -48.49 1.29 8.02
N ASN A 356 -47.51 1.50 7.14
CA ASN A 356 -47.45 0.81 5.86
C ASN A 356 -46.03 0.71 5.29
N LEU A 357 -45.70 -0.49 4.86
CA LEU A 357 -44.54 -0.91 4.15
C LEU A 357 -44.22 0.03 2.97
N VAL A 358 -43.00 0.57 2.94
CA VAL A 358 -42.51 1.33 1.77
C VAL A 358 -41.67 0.38 0.91
N GLU A 359 -42.22 0.03 -0.24
CA GLU A 359 -41.47 -0.54 -1.36
C GLU A 359 -40.52 0.52 -1.91
N VAL A 360 -39.20 0.18 -1.92
CA VAL A 360 -38.20 0.99 -2.58
C VAL A 360 -38.17 0.58 -4.06
N SER A 361 -38.77 1.40 -4.92
CA SER A 361 -38.63 1.26 -6.37
C SER A 361 -37.41 2.02 -6.85
N ALA A 362 -36.42 1.29 -7.41
CA ALA A 362 -35.34 1.85 -8.19
C ALA A 362 -35.85 2.42 -9.53
N PRO A 363 -35.34 3.56 -10.02
CA PRO A 363 -35.73 4.09 -11.33
C PRO A 363 -34.95 3.40 -12.46
N GLY A 364 -35.66 2.75 -13.34
CA GLY A 364 -35.35 2.64 -14.76
C GLY A 364 -34.59 1.45 -15.27
N MET A 365 -35.26 0.31 -15.44
CA MET A 365 -34.99 -0.57 -16.58
C MET A 365 -36.33 -1.06 -17.12
N SER A 366 -36.64 -0.67 -18.36
CA SER A 366 -37.77 -1.21 -19.12
C SER A 366 -37.45 -2.62 -19.60
N PRO A 367 -38.45 -3.55 -19.63
CA PRO A 367 -38.25 -4.89 -20.19
C PRO A 367 -38.54 -4.81 -21.70
N GLY A 368 -37.63 -5.39 -22.49
CA GLY A 368 -37.76 -5.53 -23.95
C GLY A 368 -36.93 -6.70 -24.46
N GLU A 369 -37.62 -7.79 -24.62
CA GLU A 369 -37.64 -8.78 -25.72
C GLU A 369 -36.39 -9.60 -26.06
N VAL A 370 -36.60 -10.89 -25.92
CA VAL A 370 -36.11 -12.14 -26.55
C VAL A 370 -34.80 -12.70 -26.02
#